data_b6dfde7b3eca259bce5b2b116d2e4b3c
#
_entry.id   b6dfde7b3eca259bce5b2b116d2e4b3c
#
_cell.length_a   1.000
_cell.length_b   1.000
_cell.length_c   1.000
_cell.angle_alpha   90.00
_cell.angle_beta   90.00
_cell.angle_gamma   90.00
#
_symmetry.space_group_name_H-M   'P 1'
#
loop_
_entity.id
_entity.type
_entity.pdbx_description
1 polymer ?
#
loop_
_entity_poly.entity_id
_entity_poly.type
_entity_poly.pdbx_seq_one_letter_code
_entity_poly.pdbx_strand_id
1 'polypeptide(L)'
;LAGSPSPVRVHVAAGKPLAAVRTHFSGNGPWQCGALRVIPFDPLPLDDYDELLWRCDINFVRGEDSFVRAQWAGKAFVWQPYVQEGGAHLVKLEAFLERYTAGMNELAATAAVNLFRAWNSTGRLRHAWADFLAARMEITAHTRRWSRRLAERPDLCAALVSFCAAKV
;
A
#
# COMPACT_ATOMS: atom_id res chain seq x y z
N LEU A 1 6.09 -3.72 16.21
CA LEU A 1 4.63 -3.66 16.44
C LEU A 1 4.23 -4.26 17.79
N ALA A 2 4.84 -5.40 18.22
CA ALA A 2 4.50 -6.03 19.50
C ALA A 2 4.71 -5.13 20.73
N GLY A 3 5.69 -4.24 20.71
CA GLY A 3 5.98 -3.24 21.75
C GLY A 3 5.28 -1.89 21.53
N SER A 4 4.26 -1.81 20.69
CA SER A 4 3.49 -0.58 20.49
C SER A 4 2.75 -0.16 21.78
N PRO A 5 2.66 1.15 22.08
CA PRO A 5 1.87 1.64 23.22
C PRO A 5 0.36 1.47 23.03
N SER A 6 -0.08 1.25 21.79
CA SER A 6 -1.49 1.05 21.42
C SER A 6 -1.69 -0.30 20.75
N PRO A 7 -2.86 -0.94 20.86
CA PRO A 7 -3.18 -2.17 20.15
C PRO A 7 -3.01 -2.03 18.65
N VAL A 8 -2.33 -3.00 18.05
CA VAL A 8 -2.10 -3.09 16.60
C VAL A 8 -2.76 -4.35 16.06
N ARG A 9 -3.61 -4.21 15.06
CA ARG A 9 -4.21 -5.34 14.31
C ARG A 9 -3.60 -5.40 12.93
N VAL A 10 -3.11 -6.57 12.55
CA VAL A 10 -2.56 -6.83 11.21
C VAL A 10 -3.42 -7.91 10.56
N HIS A 11 -4.14 -7.55 9.53
CA HIS A 11 -4.88 -8.49 8.69
C HIS A 11 -3.94 -9.05 7.61
N VAL A 12 -3.85 -10.37 7.50
CA VAL A 12 -2.92 -11.04 6.60
C VAL A 12 -3.69 -11.94 5.64
N ALA A 13 -3.62 -11.60 4.35
CA ALA A 13 -4.25 -12.39 3.30
C ALA A 13 -3.63 -13.79 3.19
N ALA A 14 -4.47 -14.78 2.91
CA ALA A 14 -4.02 -16.12 2.55
C ALA A 14 -3.00 -16.10 1.39
N GLY A 15 -2.21 -17.16 1.26
CA GLY A 15 -1.16 -17.29 0.26
C GLY A 15 0.23 -16.90 0.80
N LYS A 16 1.06 -16.26 -0.04
CA LYS A 16 2.46 -15.97 0.30
C LYS A 16 2.65 -15.14 1.58
N PRO A 17 1.85 -14.08 1.85
CA PRO A 17 1.98 -13.31 3.10
C PRO A 17 1.73 -14.17 4.34
N LEU A 18 0.66 -14.96 4.32
CA LEU A 18 0.31 -15.84 5.44
C LEU A 18 1.35 -16.95 5.65
N ALA A 19 1.88 -17.51 4.56
CA ALA A 19 2.96 -18.49 4.63
C ALA A 19 4.20 -17.91 5.32
N ALA A 20 4.59 -16.67 4.98
CA ALA A 20 5.71 -15.98 5.63
C ALA A 20 5.45 -15.70 7.13
N VAL A 21 4.21 -15.34 7.50
CA VAL A 21 3.85 -15.14 8.92
C VAL A 21 3.94 -16.45 9.70
N ARG A 22 3.53 -17.57 9.13
CA ARG A 22 3.61 -18.90 9.75
C ARG A 22 5.03 -19.38 10.05
N THR A 23 6.06 -18.79 9.44
CA THR A 23 7.45 -19.06 9.80
C THR A 23 7.83 -18.46 11.16
N HIS A 24 7.07 -17.48 11.65
CA HIS A 24 7.34 -16.80 12.93
C HIS A 24 6.39 -17.21 14.05
N PHE A 25 5.19 -17.64 13.70
CA PHE A 25 4.15 -18.02 14.66
C PHE A 25 3.73 -19.46 14.44
N SER A 26 3.60 -20.22 15.52
CA SER A 26 3.09 -21.60 15.45
C SER A 26 1.57 -21.60 15.28
N GLY A 27 1.04 -22.61 14.58
CA GLY A 27 -0.40 -22.83 14.40
C GLY A 27 -1.02 -21.99 13.27
N ASN A 28 -2.34 -21.92 13.25
CA ASN A 28 -3.11 -21.32 12.16
C ASN A 28 -3.58 -19.88 12.43
N GLY A 29 -3.29 -19.34 13.62
CA GLY A 29 -3.78 -18.02 14.04
C GLY A 29 -5.26 -18.02 14.48
N PRO A 30 -5.81 -16.87 14.87
CA PRO A 30 -5.10 -15.62 15.01
C PRO A 30 -4.01 -15.68 16.10
N TRP A 31 -2.96 -14.87 15.95
CA TRP A 31 -1.85 -14.83 16.90
C TRP A 31 -1.83 -13.53 17.69
N GLN A 32 -1.34 -13.59 18.92
CA GLN A 32 -1.17 -12.44 19.81
C GLN A 32 0.28 -12.39 20.32
N CYS A 33 0.92 -11.23 20.21
CA CYS A 33 2.24 -10.97 20.76
C CYS A 33 2.32 -9.52 21.26
N GLY A 34 2.22 -9.32 22.58
CA GLY A 34 2.13 -8.00 23.17
C GLY A 34 0.93 -7.23 22.60
N ALA A 35 1.16 -6.02 22.14
CA ALA A 35 0.13 -5.17 21.52
C ALA A 35 -0.29 -5.64 20.10
N LEU A 36 0.46 -6.53 19.48
CA LEU A 36 0.21 -7.00 18.12
C LEU A 36 -0.76 -8.18 18.10
N ARG A 37 -1.84 -8.06 17.33
CA ARG A 37 -2.73 -9.16 16.95
C ARG A 37 -2.66 -9.36 15.43
N VAL A 38 -2.31 -10.57 14.99
CA VAL A 38 -2.24 -10.97 13.59
C VAL A 38 -3.45 -11.84 13.26
N ILE A 39 -4.23 -11.44 12.29
CA ILE A 39 -5.52 -12.04 11.92
C ILE A 39 -5.42 -12.50 10.47
N PRO A 40 -5.32 -13.82 10.21
CA PRO A 40 -5.39 -14.34 8.85
C PRO A 40 -6.81 -14.19 8.29
N PHE A 41 -6.92 -13.98 6.99
CA PHE A 41 -8.19 -14.02 6.27
C PHE A 41 -8.06 -14.73 4.93
N ASP A 42 -9.14 -15.40 4.53
CA ASP A 42 -9.27 -16.05 3.23
C ASP A 42 -9.58 -15.04 2.11
N PRO A 43 -9.44 -15.42 0.84
CA PRO A 43 -9.82 -14.54 -0.26
C PRO A 43 -11.24 -14.01 -0.07
N LEU A 44 -11.39 -12.69 -0.20
CA LEU A 44 -12.65 -11.97 -0.04
C LEU A 44 -13.26 -11.64 -1.41
N PRO A 45 -14.59 -11.51 -1.52
CA PRO A 45 -15.21 -10.78 -2.61
C PRO A 45 -14.60 -9.36 -2.73
N LEU A 46 -14.63 -8.78 -3.93
CA LEU A 46 -13.96 -7.50 -4.19
C LEU A 46 -14.49 -6.37 -3.32
N ASP A 47 -15.79 -6.31 -3.09
CA ASP A 47 -16.42 -5.27 -2.27
C ASP A 47 -15.99 -5.39 -0.80
N ASP A 48 -15.93 -6.61 -0.26
CA ASP A 48 -15.46 -6.86 1.11
C ASP A 48 -13.97 -6.54 1.27
N TYR A 49 -13.18 -6.79 0.21
CA TYR A 49 -11.77 -6.42 0.19
C TYR A 49 -11.57 -4.91 0.17
N ASP A 50 -12.36 -4.18 -0.60
CA ASP A 50 -12.34 -2.72 -0.62
C ASP A 50 -12.73 -2.14 0.75
N GLU A 51 -13.77 -2.69 1.40
CA GLU A 51 -14.13 -2.30 2.76
C GLU A 51 -12.98 -2.54 3.75
N LEU A 52 -12.27 -3.66 3.62
CA LEU A 52 -11.11 -3.94 4.48
C LEU A 52 -10.01 -2.90 4.27
N LEU A 53 -9.70 -2.52 3.04
CA LEU A 53 -8.74 -1.46 2.72
C LEU A 53 -9.16 -0.11 3.32
N TRP A 54 -10.45 0.21 3.30
CA TRP A 54 -10.97 1.46 3.88
C TRP A 54 -10.93 1.48 5.42
N ARG A 55 -11.05 0.34 6.07
CA ARG A 55 -11.00 0.20 7.53
C ARG A 55 -9.58 0.22 8.08
N CYS A 56 -8.60 -0.18 7.29
CA CYS A 56 -7.20 -0.17 7.71
C CYS A 56 -6.60 1.24 7.69
N ASP A 57 -5.71 1.52 8.63
CA ASP A 57 -4.96 2.79 8.66
C ASP A 57 -3.83 2.82 7.63
N ILE A 58 -3.23 1.65 7.37
CA ILE A 58 -2.11 1.47 6.44
C ILE A 58 -2.32 0.17 5.68
N ASN A 59 -2.18 0.21 4.36
CA ASN A 59 -2.33 -0.95 3.48
C ASN A 59 -1.00 -1.36 2.84
N PHE A 60 -0.59 -2.61 3.03
CA PHE A 60 0.52 -3.21 2.28
C PHE A 60 -0.07 -4.08 1.19
N VAL A 61 0.09 -3.65 -0.06
CA VAL A 61 -0.53 -4.30 -1.21
C VAL A 61 0.50 -4.82 -2.21
N ARG A 62 0.14 -5.87 -2.93
CA ARG A 62 1.00 -6.48 -3.93
C ARG A 62 0.27 -6.64 -5.26
N GLY A 63 1.03 -6.46 -6.35
CA GLY A 63 0.48 -6.56 -7.71
C GLY A 63 -0.29 -5.32 -8.14
N GLU A 64 -0.92 -5.38 -9.30
CA GLU A 64 -1.51 -4.21 -9.96
C GLU A 64 -2.94 -3.91 -9.48
N ASP A 65 -3.81 -4.91 -9.36
CA ASP A 65 -5.20 -4.68 -8.95
C ASP A 65 -5.31 -4.12 -7.52
N SER A 66 -4.68 -4.78 -6.54
CA SER A 66 -4.66 -4.30 -5.16
C SER A 66 -3.98 -2.92 -5.02
N PHE A 67 -3.02 -2.61 -5.89
CA PHE A 67 -2.38 -1.31 -5.95
C PHE A 67 -3.35 -0.21 -6.38
N VAL A 68 -4.16 -0.46 -7.41
CA VAL A 68 -5.20 0.49 -7.85
C VAL A 68 -6.21 0.70 -6.73
N ARG A 69 -6.71 -0.38 -6.11
CA ARG A 69 -7.69 -0.32 -5.01
C ARG A 69 -7.15 0.43 -3.79
N ALA A 70 -5.89 0.23 -3.42
CA ALA A 70 -5.27 0.96 -2.31
C ALA A 70 -5.18 2.47 -2.56
N GLN A 71 -4.99 2.90 -3.80
CA GLN A 71 -5.02 4.32 -4.17
C GLN A 71 -6.43 4.90 -4.00
N TRP A 72 -7.48 4.17 -4.42
CA TRP A 72 -8.87 4.56 -4.23
C TRP A 72 -9.29 4.60 -2.76
N ALA A 73 -8.72 3.73 -1.93
CA ALA A 73 -9.00 3.72 -0.49
C ALA A 73 -8.60 5.02 0.22
N GLY A 74 -7.69 5.82 -0.35
CA GLY A 74 -7.26 7.10 0.22
C GLY A 74 -6.57 6.98 1.58
N LYS A 75 -6.07 5.81 1.92
CA LYS A 75 -5.30 5.50 3.14
C LYS A 75 -3.80 5.46 2.82
N ALA A 76 -2.97 5.65 3.83
CA ALA A 76 -1.54 5.39 3.65
C ALA A 76 -1.33 3.95 3.16
N PHE A 77 -0.46 3.75 2.18
CA PHE A 77 -0.20 2.42 1.66
C PHE A 77 1.25 2.25 1.23
N VAL A 78 1.65 1.00 1.05
CA VAL A 78 2.94 0.59 0.48
C VAL A 78 2.66 -0.46 -0.58
N TRP A 79 3.26 -0.29 -1.74
CA TRP A 79 3.07 -1.19 -2.88
C TRP A 79 4.30 -2.06 -3.13
N GLN A 80 4.06 -3.34 -3.43
CA GLN A 80 5.04 -4.27 -3.97
C GLN A 80 4.61 -4.72 -5.36
N PRO A 81 5.20 -4.19 -6.44
CA PRO A 81 4.96 -4.73 -7.77
C PRO A 81 5.45 -6.18 -7.86
N TYR A 82 4.89 -6.95 -8.81
CA TYR A 82 5.40 -8.29 -9.07
C TYR A 82 6.82 -8.20 -9.60
N VAL A 83 7.71 -9.03 -9.05
CA VAL A 83 9.11 -9.13 -9.48
C VAL A 83 9.14 -9.54 -10.96
N GLN A 84 9.89 -8.79 -11.75
CA GLN A 84 10.08 -8.99 -13.18
C GLN A 84 11.58 -9.12 -13.48
N GLU A 85 11.91 -9.89 -14.50
CA GLU A 85 13.28 -10.00 -14.97
C GLU A 85 13.85 -8.63 -15.37
N GLY A 86 15.17 -8.46 -15.22
CA GLY A 86 15.82 -7.19 -15.52
C GLY A 86 15.45 -6.02 -14.60
N GLY A 87 14.70 -6.26 -13.50
CA GLY A 87 14.40 -5.21 -12.53
C GLY A 87 13.32 -4.20 -12.97
N ALA A 88 12.58 -4.47 -14.03
CA ALA A 88 11.54 -3.57 -14.54
C ALA A 88 10.49 -3.16 -13.51
N HIS A 89 10.21 -4.02 -12.53
CA HIS A 89 9.32 -3.71 -11.41
C HIS A 89 9.84 -2.56 -10.52
N LEU A 90 11.15 -2.42 -10.37
CA LEU A 90 11.76 -1.31 -9.62
C LEU A 90 11.66 0.00 -10.41
N VAL A 91 11.82 -0.05 -11.73
CA VAL A 91 11.62 1.12 -12.60
C VAL A 91 10.17 1.61 -12.51
N LYS A 92 9.19 0.70 -12.51
CA LYS A 92 7.77 1.04 -12.29
C LYS A 92 7.56 1.66 -10.91
N LEU A 93 8.18 1.12 -9.88
CA LEU A 93 8.08 1.63 -8.52
C LEU A 93 8.60 3.07 -8.43
N GLU A 94 9.79 3.34 -8.98
CA GLU A 94 10.39 4.68 -8.97
C GLU A 94 9.55 5.69 -9.76
N ALA A 95 9.07 5.32 -10.95
CA ALA A 95 8.19 6.18 -11.74
C ALA A 95 6.85 6.49 -11.04
N PHE A 96 6.32 5.55 -10.26
CA PHE A 96 5.17 5.78 -9.43
C PHE A 96 5.50 6.74 -8.28
N LEU A 97 6.60 6.49 -7.54
CA LEU A 97 7.00 7.31 -6.40
C LEU A 97 7.22 8.77 -6.77
N GLU A 98 7.89 9.03 -7.90
CA GLU A 98 8.08 10.39 -8.42
C GLU A 98 6.74 11.13 -8.57
N ARG A 99 5.74 10.49 -9.15
CA ARG A 99 4.40 11.09 -9.35
C ARG A 99 3.61 11.19 -8.06
N TYR A 100 3.66 10.14 -7.25
CA TYR A 100 2.88 10.06 -6.02
C TYR A 100 3.33 11.08 -4.98
N THR A 101 4.65 11.27 -4.82
CA THR A 101 5.19 12.20 -3.83
C THR A 101 5.20 13.66 -4.31
N ALA A 102 4.90 13.93 -5.56
CA ALA A 102 4.81 15.31 -6.08
C ALA A 102 3.81 16.16 -5.28
N GLY A 103 4.29 17.25 -4.69
CA GLY A 103 3.50 18.13 -3.83
C GLY A 103 3.23 17.58 -2.41
N MET A 104 3.93 16.52 -2.00
CA MET A 104 3.99 16.09 -0.61
C MET A 104 5.01 16.93 0.17
N ASN A 105 4.81 17.07 1.46
CA ASN A 105 5.84 17.63 2.35
C ASN A 105 7.13 16.80 2.26
N GLU A 106 8.28 17.42 2.24
CA GLU A 106 9.57 16.78 1.99
C GLU A 106 9.88 15.64 2.97
N LEU A 107 9.64 15.84 4.27
CA LEU A 107 9.85 14.79 5.27
C LEU A 107 8.93 13.60 5.05
N ALA A 108 7.66 13.85 4.75
CA ALA A 108 6.69 12.80 4.48
C ALA A 108 7.01 12.07 3.16
N ALA A 109 7.43 12.79 2.12
CA ALA A 109 7.86 12.21 0.85
C ALA A 109 9.07 11.29 1.04
N THR A 110 10.09 11.76 1.75
CA THR A 110 11.29 10.97 2.07
C THR A 110 10.94 9.72 2.87
N ALA A 111 10.10 9.83 3.88
CA ALA A 111 9.66 8.70 4.70
C ALA A 111 8.87 7.67 3.86
N ALA A 112 7.98 8.13 2.98
CA ALA A 112 7.23 7.26 2.08
C ALA A 112 8.17 6.53 1.11
N VAL A 113 9.03 7.25 0.39
CA VAL A 113 10.00 6.68 -0.55
C VAL A 113 10.88 5.63 0.12
N ASN A 114 11.43 5.94 1.29
CA ASN A 114 12.29 5.03 2.04
C ASN A 114 11.57 3.74 2.43
N LEU A 115 10.31 3.82 2.88
CA LEU A 115 9.55 2.63 3.24
C LEU A 115 9.20 1.79 2.00
N PHE A 116 8.74 2.40 0.91
CA PHE A 116 8.47 1.68 -0.34
C PHE A 116 9.71 0.94 -0.85
N ARG A 117 10.87 1.60 -0.88
CA ARG A 117 12.14 0.99 -1.29
C ARG A 117 12.58 -0.13 -0.35
N ALA A 118 12.52 0.11 0.98
CA ALA A 118 12.87 -0.90 1.97
C ALA A 118 11.96 -2.14 1.91
N TRP A 119 10.68 -1.96 1.61
CA TRP A 119 9.71 -3.04 1.43
C TRP A 119 9.96 -3.88 0.17
N ASN A 120 10.51 -3.27 -0.86
CA ASN A 120 10.83 -3.92 -2.14
C ASN A 120 12.28 -4.43 -2.25
N SER A 121 13.06 -4.31 -1.18
CA SER A 121 14.46 -4.74 -1.13
C SER A 121 14.76 -5.45 0.18
N THR A 122 16.01 -5.83 0.39
CA THR A 122 16.51 -6.36 1.67
C THR A 122 16.96 -5.26 2.65
N GLY A 123 16.43 -4.05 2.50
CA GLY A 123 16.86 -2.85 3.21
C GLY A 123 16.47 -2.78 4.70
N ARG A 124 16.80 -1.66 5.33
CA ARG A 124 16.59 -1.38 6.76
C ARG A 124 15.12 -1.04 7.06
N LEU A 125 14.22 -2.02 6.94
CA LEU A 125 12.78 -1.84 7.10
C LEU A 125 12.39 -1.19 8.44
N ARG A 126 13.08 -1.49 9.54
CA ARG A 126 12.75 -0.97 10.88
C ARG A 126 12.80 0.55 10.96
N HIS A 127 13.86 1.18 10.44
CA HIS A 127 14.01 2.64 10.46
C HIS A 127 13.01 3.31 9.52
N ALA A 128 12.93 2.83 8.28
CA ALA A 128 11.96 3.33 7.31
C ALA A 128 10.51 3.25 7.81
N TRP A 129 10.18 2.20 8.56
CA TRP A 129 8.88 2.05 9.21
C TRP A 129 8.64 3.10 10.30
N ALA A 130 9.64 3.37 11.15
CA ALA A 130 9.50 4.37 12.21
C ALA A 130 9.26 5.77 11.64
N ASP A 131 10.05 6.16 10.61
CA ASP A 131 9.91 7.45 9.93
C ASP A 131 8.54 7.58 9.25
N PHE A 132 8.10 6.52 8.58
CA PHE A 132 6.78 6.48 7.94
C PHE A 132 5.63 6.64 8.96
N LEU A 133 5.72 5.97 10.11
CA LEU A 133 4.73 6.13 11.18
C LEU A 133 4.71 7.54 11.73
N ALA A 134 5.86 8.17 11.92
CA ALA A 134 5.95 9.56 12.36
C ALA A 134 5.28 10.53 11.36
N ALA A 135 5.44 10.27 10.06
CA ALA A 135 4.84 11.08 8.98
C ALA A 135 3.43 10.63 8.55
N ARG A 136 2.84 9.61 9.19
CA ARG A 136 1.60 8.93 8.75
C ARG A 136 0.44 9.89 8.49
N MET A 137 0.25 10.91 9.32
CA MET A 137 -0.87 11.84 9.17
C MET A 137 -0.75 12.62 7.86
N GLU A 138 0.43 13.14 7.55
CA GLU A 138 0.71 13.86 6.31
C GLU A 138 0.61 12.95 5.08
N ILE A 139 1.16 11.74 5.17
CA ILE A 139 1.06 10.74 4.09
C ILE A 139 -0.41 10.42 3.81
N THR A 140 -1.22 10.17 4.85
CA THR A 140 -2.65 9.87 4.69
C THR A 140 -3.40 11.06 4.08
N ALA A 141 -3.14 12.28 4.55
CA ALA A 141 -3.75 13.48 3.99
C ALA A 141 -3.39 13.65 2.51
N HIS A 142 -2.13 13.40 2.16
CA HIS A 142 -1.68 13.44 0.77
C HIS A 142 -2.37 12.34 -0.08
N THR A 143 -2.45 11.10 0.41
CA THR A 143 -3.09 9.99 -0.31
C THR A 143 -4.57 10.28 -0.59
N ARG A 144 -5.27 10.93 0.35
CA ARG A 144 -6.66 11.39 0.12
C ARG A 144 -6.75 12.42 -1.01
N ARG A 145 -5.82 13.38 -1.06
CA ARG A 145 -5.75 14.35 -2.17
C ARG A 145 -5.39 13.67 -3.49
N TRP A 146 -4.48 12.70 -3.45
CA TRP A 146 -4.11 11.87 -4.59
C TRP A 146 -5.33 11.11 -5.15
N SER A 147 -6.08 10.40 -4.30
CA SER A 147 -7.30 9.68 -4.68
C SER A 147 -8.34 10.60 -5.35
N ARG A 148 -8.57 11.80 -4.78
CA ARG A 148 -9.48 12.78 -5.37
C ARG A 148 -9.01 13.23 -6.75
N ARG A 149 -7.73 13.55 -6.92
CA ARG A 149 -7.17 13.92 -8.23
C ARG A 149 -7.29 12.80 -9.28
N LEU A 150 -7.23 11.55 -8.86
CA LEU A 150 -7.49 10.43 -9.76
C LEU A 150 -8.98 10.39 -10.18
N ALA A 151 -9.90 10.64 -9.25
CA ALA A 151 -11.34 10.65 -9.50
C ALA A 151 -11.78 11.81 -10.43
N GLU A 152 -11.03 12.90 -10.48
CA GLU A 152 -11.30 14.05 -11.37
C GLU A 152 -10.93 13.76 -12.83
N ARG A 153 -10.18 12.69 -13.11
CA ARG A 153 -9.82 12.33 -14.48
C ARG A 153 -10.98 11.64 -15.18
N PRO A 154 -11.16 11.90 -16.48
CA PRO A 154 -12.10 11.13 -17.27
C PRO A 154 -11.74 9.65 -17.24
N ASP A 155 -12.74 8.79 -17.20
CA ASP A 155 -12.51 7.35 -17.36
C ASP A 155 -11.96 7.02 -18.76
N LEU A 156 -11.46 5.81 -18.94
CA LEU A 156 -10.82 5.38 -20.18
C LEU A 156 -11.78 5.50 -21.39
N CYS A 157 -13.07 5.17 -21.21
CA CYS A 157 -14.05 5.23 -22.28
C CYS A 157 -14.30 6.68 -22.73
N ALA A 158 -14.50 7.59 -21.78
CA ALA A 158 -14.67 9.02 -22.05
C ALA A 158 -13.42 9.62 -22.71
N ALA A 159 -12.22 9.23 -22.25
CA ALA A 159 -10.96 9.67 -22.83
C ALA A 159 -10.77 9.17 -24.27
N LEU A 160 -11.12 7.91 -24.56
CA LEU A 160 -11.08 7.33 -25.91
C LEU A 160 -12.06 8.01 -26.86
N VAL A 161 -13.30 8.23 -26.43
CA VAL A 161 -14.31 8.95 -27.21
C VAL A 161 -13.81 10.35 -27.58
N SER A 162 -13.29 11.09 -26.59
CA SER A 162 -12.74 12.43 -26.81
C SER A 162 -11.55 12.41 -27.77
N PHE A 163 -10.65 11.43 -27.64
CA PHE A 163 -9.50 11.26 -28.53
C PHE A 163 -9.93 10.96 -29.98
N CYS A 164 -10.90 10.08 -30.17
CA CYS A 164 -11.43 9.77 -31.50
C CYS A 164 -12.12 10.98 -32.13
N ALA A 165 -12.96 11.69 -31.36
CA ALA A 165 -13.66 12.88 -31.85
C ALA A 165 -12.72 14.03 -32.25
N ALA A 166 -11.58 14.17 -31.61
CA ALA A 166 -10.58 15.19 -31.94
C ALA A 166 -9.75 14.87 -33.19
N LYS A 167 -9.85 13.65 -33.76
CA LYS A 167 -9.16 13.24 -34.98
C LYS A 167 -10.03 13.21 -36.24
N VAL A 168 -11.30 13.49 -36.10
CA VAL A 168 -12.27 13.67 -37.21
C VAL A 168 -12.47 15.15 -37.47
#